data_500f2cb133889628ede1e54bc865fb0f
#
_entry.id   500f2cb133889628ede1e54bc865fb0f
#
_cell.length_a   1.000
_cell.length_b   1.000
_cell.length_c   1.000
_cell.angle_alpha   90.00
_cell.angle_beta   90.00
_cell.angle_gamma   90.00
#
_symmetry.space_group_name_H-M   'P 1'
#
loop_
_entity.id
_entity.type
_entity.pdbx_description
1 polymer ?
#
loop_
_entity_poly.entity_id
_entity_poly.type
_entity_poly.pdbx_seq_one_letter_code
_entity_poly.pdbx_strand_id
1 'polypeptide(L)'
;MVIIRRNPDGSIANPDLVRQQTQAQNEQAQAPQQVSHPALASKKGMQALSESGRGVPPLYSEIAMKINNAKDKPRKLKVLRDHDSVSLRQVLKGAFHPDIKWTIPKGEVPYTVNDAPIGTEHTVLSQEAKRLYLFVEGGDNTIKQSKKELLFVQMLEGLCAEEAEFLVAVVNKKINTKYKGFTANLVKEAFNWDDNFMKKEKRPSFPV
;
A
#
# COMPACT_ATOMS: atom_id res chain seq x y z
N MET A 1 -0.76 16.60 50.33
CA MET A 1 -0.78 18.05 50.50
C MET A 1 -2.05 18.57 49.82
N VAL A 2 -3.07 19.00 50.61
CA VAL A 2 -4.36 19.45 50.06
C VAL A 2 -4.28 20.95 49.82
N ILE A 3 -4.37 21.38 48.56
CA ILE A 3 -4.37 22.81 48.21
C ILE A 3 -5.81 23.31 48.30
N ILE A 4 -6.10 24.09 49.33
CA ILE A 4 -7.40 24.75 49.51
C ILE A 4 -7.39 26.06 48.72
N ARG A 5 -8.22 26.13 47.66
CA ARG A 5 -8.44 27.39 46.93
C ARG A 5 -9.50 28.24 47.61
N ARG A 6 -9.23 29.55 47.74
CA ARG A 6 -10.16 30.53 48.29
C ARG A 6 -10.71 31.43 47.19
N ASN A 7 -11.96 31.84 47.35
CA ASN A 7 -12.59 32.82 46.46
C ASN A 7 -12.03 34.24 46.77
N PRO A 8 -12.25 35.20 45.85
CA PRO A 8 -11.81 36.59 46.05
C PRO A 8 -12.42 37.27 47.28
N ASP A 9 -13.55 36.78 47.80
CA ASP A 9 -14.26 37.23 49.01
C ASP A 9 -13.72 36.61 50.32
N GLY A 10 -12.70 35.74 50.22
CA GLY A 10 -12.08 35.07 51.36
C GLY A 10 -12.77 33.78 51.82
N SER A 11 -13.87 33.38 51.21
CA SER A 11 -14.58 32.15 51.54
C SER A 11 -13.88 30.91 50.93
N ILE A 12 -14.08 29.73 51.56
CA ILE A 12 -13.53 28.47 51.03
C ILE A 12 -14.41 27.99 49.87
N ALA A 13 -13.81 27.77 48.69
CA ALA A 13 -14.53 27.26 47.55
C ALA A 13 -15.08 25.85 47.82
N ASN A 14 -16.37 25.67 47.59
CA ASN A 14 -17.04 24.38 47.79
C ASN A 14 -16.52 23.39 46.75
N PRO A 15 -15.89 22.28 47.18
CA PRO A 15 -15.28 21.32 46.22
C PRO A 15 -16.28 20.68 45.29
N ASP A 16 -17.55 20.59 45.64
CA ASP A 16 -18.59 19.98 44.82
C ASP A 16 -19.03 20.88 43.66
N LEU A 17 -19.05 22.20 43.85
CA LEU A 17 -19.34 23.18 42.80
C LEU A 17 -18.20 23.22 41.74
N VAL A 18 -16.96 23.09 42.19
CA VAL A 18 -15.79 23.05 41.27
C VAL A 18 -15.81 21.77 40.43
N ARG A 19 -16.22 20.63 41.00
CA ARG A 19 -16.37 19.37 40.28
C ARG A 19 -17.48 19.42 39.23
N GLN A 20 -18.63 20.02 39.55
CA GLN A 20 -19.75 20.15 38.62
C GLN A 20 -19.38 21.04 37.40
N GLN A 21 -18.68 22.15 37.64
CA GLN A 21 -18.22 23.02 36.54
C GLN A 21 -17.17 22.34 35.64
N THR A 22 -16.28 21.53 36.21
CA THR A 22 -15.29 20.79 35.43
C THR A 22 -15.92 19.66 34.64
N GLN A 23 -16.98 19.00 35.17
CA GLN A 23 -17.72 17.97 34.42
C GLN A 23 -18.54 18.57 33.29
N ALA A 24 -19.22 19.69 33.47
CA ALA A 24 -19.98 20.37 32.44
C ALA A 24 -19.09 20.88 31.27
N GLN A 25 -17.87 21.33 31.57
CA GLN A 25 -16.90 21.72 30.54
C GLN A 25 -16.32 20.52 29.78
N ASN A 26 -16.19 19.37 30.42
CA ASN A 26 -15.69 18.16 29.78
C ASN A 26 -16.76 17.46 28.91
N GLU A 27 -18.04 17.55 29.27
CA GLU A 27 -19.15 17.04 28.46
C GLU A 27 -19.39 17.88 27.20
N GLN A 28 -19.13 19.18 27.22
CA GLN A 28 -19.20 20.03 26.03
C GLN A 28 -18.01 19.82 25.05
N ALA A 29 -16.89 19.28 25.54
CA ALA A 29 -15.71 18.97 24.72
C ALA A 29 -15.78 17.58 24.03
N GLN A 30 -16.76 16.74 24.35
CA GLN A 30 -16.90 15.37 23.83
C GLN A 30 -18.16 15.15 22.99
N ALA A 31 -18.80 16.19 22.47
CA ALA A 31 -19.74 15.99 21.38
C ALA A 31 -18.96 15.50 20.15
N PRO A 32 -19.25 14.29 19.62
CA PRO A 32 -18.61 13.85 18.41
C PRO A 32 -19.08 14.78 17.30
N GLN A 33 -18.19 15.65 16.84
CA GLN A 33 -18.37 16.30 15.55
C GLN A 33 -18.45 15.17 14.53
N GLN A 34 -19.65 14.87 14.05
CA GLN A 34 -19.84 14.12 12.83
C GLN A 34 -19.17 14.93 11.73
N VAL A 35 -17.89 14.64 11.51
CA VAL A 35 -17.23 15.03 10.29
C VAL A 35 -17.95 14.22 9.22
N SER A 36 -18.87 14.87 8.53
CA SER A 36 -19.44 14.36 7.29
C SER A 36 -18.24 14.17 6.35
N HIS A 37 -17.76 12.94 6.26
CA HIS A 37 -16.81 12.56 5.23
C HIS A 37 -17.43 12.96 3.89
N PRO A 38 -16.78 13.80 3.08
CA PRO A 38 -17.21 13.97 1.71
C PRO A 38 -17.12 12.58 1.08
N ALA A 39 -18.28 12.05 0.77
CA ALA A 39 -18.41 10.79 0.06
C ALA A 39 -17.47 10.78 -1.12
N LEU A 40 -16.64 9.73 -1.19
CA LEU A 40 -16.07 9.18 -2.41
C LEU A 40 -15.65 10.25 -3.43
N ALA A 41 -14.41 10.73 -3.30
CA ALA A 41 -13.74 11.33 -4.44
C ALA A 41 -13.84 10.32 -5.59
N SER A 42 -14.67 10.68 -6.56
CA SER A 42 -15.05 9.81 -7.65
C SER A 42 -13.79 9.27 -8.31
N LYS A 43 -13.80 7.98 -8.70
CA LYS A 43 -12.74 7.33 -9.48
C LYS A 43 -12.22 8.15 -10.67
N LYS A 44 -12.95 9.16 -11.08
CA LYS A 44 -12.62 10.12 -12.13
C LYS A 44 -11.54 11.15 -11.72
N GLY A 45 -11.42 11.47 -10.42
CA GLY A 45 -10.37 12.35 -9.90
C GLY A 45 -8.98 11.71 -9.86
N MET A 46 -8.93 10.40 -9.61
CA MET A 46 -7.67 9.63 -9.60
C MET A 46 -7.03 9.51 -11.00
N GLN A 47 -7.85 9.42 -12.07
CA GLN A 47 -7.33 9.38 -13.44
C GLN A 47 -6.72 10.73 -13.89
N ALA A 48 -7.23 11.83 -13.40
CA ALA A 48 -6.78 13.16 -13.79
C ALA A 48 -5.42 13.55 -13.20
N LEU A 49 -5.00 12.96 -12.09
CA LEU A 49 -3.72 13.25 -11.44
C LEU A 49 -2.53 12.50 -12.07
N SER A 50 -2.78 11.30 -12.64
CA SER A 50 -1.75 10.51 -13.33
C SER A 50 -1.45 10.98 -14.75
N GLU A 51 -2.38 11.71 -15.38
CA GLU A 51 -2.22 12.27 -16.73
C GLU A 51 -1.61 13.68 -16.75
N SER A 52 -1.57 14.37 -15.61
CA SER A 52 -0.97 15.69 -15.51
C SER A 52 0.55 15.57 -15.32
N GLY A 53 1.31 15.43 -16.41
CA GLY A 53 2.69 15.84 -16.69
C GLY A 53 3.72 16.09 -15.57
N ARG A 54 3.48 15.67 -14.35
CA ARG A 54 4.45 15.65 -13.28
C ARG A 54 5.29 14.39 -13.47
N GLY A 55 6.57 14.49 -13.60
CA GLY A 55 7.51 13.37 -13.81
C GLY A 55 7.58 12.33 -12.67
N VAL A 56 6.48 12.11 -11.96
CA VAL A 56 6.34 11.09 -10.93
C VAL A 56 5.91 9.80 -11.62
N PRO A 57 6.66 8.70 -11.47
CA PRO A 57 6.27 7.42 -12.03
C PRO A 57 4.93 6.96 -11.43
N PRO A 58 4.04 6.33 -12.25
CA PRO A 58 2.76 5.86 -11.78
C PRO A 58 2.93 4.77 -10.72
N LEU A 59 1.99 4.70 -9.79
CA LEU A 59 1.92 3.67 -8.77
C LEU A 59 1.66 2.30 -9.39
N TYR A 60 2.12 1.23 -8.76
CA TYR A 60 1.93 -0.12 -9.30
C TYR A 60 0.46 -0.56 -9.28
N SER A 61 -0.33 -0.06 -8.34
CA SER A 61 -1.79 -0.19 -8.34
C SER A 61 -2.43 0.48 -9.56
N GLU A 62 -1.97 1.67 -9.96
CA GLU A 62 -2.44 2.35 -11.17
C GLU A 62 -2.07 1.59 -12.44
N ILE A 63 -0.85 1.05 -12.53
CA ILE A 63 -0.43 0.20 -13.66
C ILE A 63 -1.35 -1.02 -13.74
N ALA A 64 -1.64 -1.68 -12.62
CA ALA A 64 -2.54 -2.83 -12.57
C ALA A 64 -3.97 -2.46 -12.98
N MET A 65 -4.46 -1.28 -12.60
CA MET A 65 -5.76 -0.75 -13.02
C MET A 65 -5.79 -0.46 -14.53
N LYS A 66 -4.73 0.13 -15.10
CA LYS A 66 -4.60 0.33 -16.55
C LYS A 66 -4.66 -0.99 -17.31
N ILE A 67 -3.99 -2.04 -16.80
CA ILE A 67 -4.04 -3.40 -17.38
C ILE A 67 -5.45 -3.99 -17.27
N ASN A 68 -6.12 -3.84 -16.12
CA ASN A 68 -7.48 -4.31 -15.92
C ASN A 68 -8.47 -3.67 -16.91
N ASN A 69 -8.31 -2.38 -17.16
CA ASN A 69 -9.20 -1.59 -18.02
C ASN A 69 -8.88 -1.73 -19.52
N ALA A 70 -7.69 -2.21 -19.86
CA ALA A 70 -7.32 -2.43 -21.26
C ALA A 70 -8.10 -3.62 -21.83
N LYS A 71 -8.76 -3.40 -22.99
CA LYS A 71 -9.62 -4.42 -23.62
C LYS A 71 -8.79 -5.52 -24.29
N ASP A 72 -7.68 -5.14 -24.91
CA ASP A 72 -6.92 -6.01 -25.80
C ASP A 72 -5.57 -6.40 -25.18
N LYS A 73 -5.12 -7.62 -25.46
CA LYS A 73 -3.81 -8.11 -25.02
C LYS A 73 -2.63 -7.21 -25.46
N PRO A 74 -2.56 -6.72 -26.71
CA PRO A 74 -1.48 -5.81 -27.12
C PRO A 74 -1.41 -4.52 -26.28
N ARG A 75 -2.56 -3.95 -25.91
CA ARG A 75 -2.60 -2.77 -25.06
C ARG A 75 -2.09 -3.07 -23.64
N LYS A 76 -2.45 -4.22 -23.08
CA LYS A 76 -1.94 -4.68 -21.77
C LYS A 76 -0.43 -4.85 -21.79
N LEU A 77 0.11 -5.47 -22.84
CA LEU A 77 1.54 -5.61 -23.03
C LEU A 77 2.26 -4.28 -23.17
N LYS A 78 1.66 -3.33 -23.89
CA LYS A 78 2.20 -1.98 -24.02
C LYS A 78 2.29 -1.30 -22.68
N VAL A 79 1.24 -1.34 -21.84
CA VAL A 79 1.24 -0.75 -20.49
C VAL A 79 2.39 -1.29 -19.64
N LEU A 80 2.63 -2.62 -19.65
CA LEU A 80 3.73 -3.22 -18.88
C LEU A 80 5.11 -2.80 -19.40
N ARG A 81 5.26 -2.67 -20.73
CA ARG A 81 6.53 -2.27 -21.36
C ARG A 81 6.83 -0.80 -21.18
N ASP A 82 5.81 0.07 -21.24
CA ASP A 82 5.94 1.51 -21.06
C ASP A 82 6.36 1.86 -19.61
N HIS A 83 5.98 1.04 -18.63
CA HIS A 83 6.29 1.22 -17.20
C HIS A 83 7.32 0.20 -16.67
N ASP A 84 8.15 -0.34 -17.56
CA ASP A 84 9.15 -1.34 -17.20
C ASP A 84 10.20 -0.77 -16.22
N SER A 85 10.35 -1.42 -15.08
CA SER A 85 11.35 -1.09 -14.07
C SER A 85 11.81 -2.34 -13.32
N VAL A 86 13.03 -2.30 -12.78
CA VAL A 86 13.59 -3.40 -11.99
C VAL A 86 12.69 -3.71 -10.79
N SER A 87 12.20 -2.68 -10.11
CA SER A 87 11.32 -2.82 -8.95
C SER A 87 9.99 -3.48 -9.33
N LEU A 88 9.36 -3.06 -10.45
CA LEU A 88 8.13 -3.69 -10.95
C LEU A 88 8.36 -5.16 -11.30
N ARG A 89 9.46 -5.47 -11.97
CA ARG A 89 9.81 -6.87 -12.31
C ARG A 89 10.00 -7.73 -11.06
N GLN A 90 10.62 -7.19 -9.99
CA GLN A 90 10.78 -7.91 -8.71
C GLN A 90 9.43 -8.22 -8.08
N VAL A 91 8.54 -7.23 -8.00
CA VAL A 91 7.19 -7.40 -7.45
C VAL A 91 6.40 -8.46 -8.25
N LEU A 92 6.43 -8.38 -9.58
CA LEU A 92 5.73 -9.33 -10.45
C LEU A 92 6.34 -10.74 -10.41
N LYS A 93 7.65 -10.86 -10.24
CA LYS A 93 8.28 -12.16 -9.93
C LYS A 93 7.71 -12.72 -8.63
N GLY A 94 7.66 -11.93 -7.57
CA GLY A 94 7.08 -12.33 -6.29
C GLY A 94 5.64 -12.81 -6.40
N ALA A 95 4.87 -12.18 -7.30
CA ALA A 95 3.47 -12.51 -7.52
C ALA A 95 3.27 -13.83 -8.28
N PHE A 96 4.02 -14.05 -9.36
CA PHE A 96 3.73 -15.09 -10.34
C PHE A 96 4.72 -16.26 -10.34
N HIS A 97 5.94 -16.09 -9.83
CA HIS A 97 6.91 -17.18 -9.80
C HIS A 97 6.44 -18.29 -8.85
N PRO A 98 6.41 -19.55 -9.28
CA PRO A 98 5.93 -20.65 -8.45
C PRO A 98 6.83 -20.91 -7.23
N ASP A 99 8.15 -20.85 -7.40
CA ASP A 99 9.12 -21.19 -6.36
C ASP A 99 9.31 -20.07 -5.32
N ILE A 100 8.86 -18.85 -5.61
CA ILE A 100 8.89 -17.76 -4.63
C ILE A 100 7.76 -17.97 -3.63
N LYS A 101 8.13 -18.32 -2.41
CA LYS A 101 7.22 -18.49 -1.28
C LYS A 101 7.37 -17.33 -0.33
N TRP A 102 6.24 -16.73 0.03
CA TRP A 102 6.19 -15.67 1.01
C TRP A 102 6.17 -16.27 2.43
N THR A 103 6.94 -15.69 3.35
CA THR A 103 6.93 -16.07 4.76
C THR A 103 5.78 -15.44 5.52
N ILE A 104 5.13 -14.43 4.93
CA ILE A 104 3.95 -13.79 5.51
C ILE A 104 2.75 -14.74 5.39
N PRO A 105 1.94 -14.91 6.46
CA PRO A 105 0.72 -15.71 6.42
C PRO A 105 -0.21 -15.27 5.31
N LYS A 106 -0.80 -16.23 4.60
CA LYS A 106 -1.79 -15.94 3.54
C LYS A 106 -3.09 -15.49 4.17
N GLY A 107 -3.75 -14.56 3.53
CA GLY A 107 -5.06 -14.05 3.95
C GLY A 107 -5.10 -12.54 4.06
N GLU A 108 -6.02 -12.06 4.88
CA GLU A 108 -6.10 -10.65 5.23
C GLU A 108 -5.05 -10.33 6.28
N VAL A 109 -4.30 -9.27 6.02
CA VAL A 109 -3.29 -8.76 6.96
C VAL A 109 -3.95 -7.63 7.76
N PRO A 110 -3.94 -7.70 9.10
CA PRO A 110 -4.45 -6.62 9.92
C PRO A 110 -3.44 -5.45 9.90
N TYR A 111 -3.80 -4.36 9.22
CA TYR A 111 -3.03 -3.10 9.20
C TYR A 111 -3.98 -1.91 9.18
N THR A 112 -3.51 -0.76 9.65
CA THR A 112 -4.26 0.49 9.58
C THR A 112 -4.08 1.08 8.19
N VAL A 113 -5.20 1.28 7.49
CA VAL A 113 -5.17 1.88 6.15
C VAL A 113 -4.69 3.33 6.26
N ASN A 114 -3.76 3.72 5.41
CA ASN A 114 -3.29 5.09 5.33
C ASN A 114 -4.31 5.95 4.56
N ASP A 115 -4.93 6.89 5.26
CA ASP A 115 -5.93 7.82 4.70
C ASP A 115 -5.29 9.07 4.06
N ALA A 116 -3.96 9.13 3.99
CA ALA A 116 -3.25 10.26 3.38
C ALA A 116 -3.62 10.40 1.90
N PRO A 117 -3.81 11.62 1.39
CA PRO A 117 -4.02 11.86 -0.05
C PRO A 117 -2.85 11.29 -0.87
N ILE A 118 -3.16 10.76 -2.06
CA ILE A 118 -2.15 10.23 -2.99
C ILE A 118 -1.08 11.28 -3.26
N GLY A 119 0.19 10.91 -3.09
CA GLY A 119 1.35 11.79 -3.22
C GLY A 119 1.83 12.40 -1.90
N THR A 120 1.14 12.11 -0.78
CA THR A 120 1.58 12.50 0.58
C THR A 120 1.86 11.28 1.47
N GLU A 121 1.84 10.09 0.90
CA GLU A 121 2.19 8.83 1.55
C GLU A 121 3.65 8.83 2.03
N HIS A 122 3.93 8.08 3.09
CA HIS A 122 5.27 8.01 3.68
C HIS A 122 6.29 7.33 2.75
N THR A 123 5.83 6.39 1.95
CA THR A 123 6.65 5.65 0.99
C THR A 123 5.81 5.14 -0.19
N VAL A 124 6.47 4.73 -1.25
CA VAL A 124 5.85 4.14 -2.45
C VAL A 124 6.40 2.73 -2.68
N LEU A 125 5.58 1.84 -3.21
CA LEU A 125 5.96 0.43 -3.40
C LEU A 125 7.17 0.27 -4.32
N SER A 126 7.38 1.17 -5.26
CA SER A 126 8.57 1.16 -6.13
C SER A 126 9.89 1.31 -5.37
N GLN A 127 9.89 2.02 -4.25
CA GLN A 127 11.05 2.16 -3.36
C GLN A 127 11.14 0.97 -2.38
N GLU A 128 10.01 0.53 -1.83
CA GLU A 128 9.94 -0.58 -0.89
C GLU A 128 10.19 -1.95 -1.54
N ALA A 129 10.07 -2.07 -2.85
CA ALA A 129 10.32 -3.32 -3.58
C ALA A 129 11.70 -3.93 -3.26
N LYS A 130 12.70 -3.10 -2.96
CA LYS A 130 14.06 -3.54 -2.57
C LYS A 130 14.07 -4.34 -1.27
N ARG A 131 13.08 -4.14 -0.39
CA ARG A 131 12.98 -4.79 0.93
C ARG A 131 12.14 -6.05 0.89
N LEU A 132 11.45 -6.33 -0.22
CA LEU A 132 10.55 -7.49 -0.34
C LEU A 132 11.25 -8.83 -0.15
N TYR A 133 12.56 -8.91 -0.41
CA TYR A 133 13.34 -10.14 -0.16
C TYR A 133 13.31 -10.59 1.30
N LEU A 134 13.12 -9.66 2.26
CA LEU A 134 13.02 -9.97 3.69
C LEU A 134 11.85 -10.90 4.00
N PHE A 135 10.81 -10.84 3.19
CA PHE A 135 9.54 -11.56 3.38
C PHE A 135 9.45 -12.84 2.52
N VAL A 136 10.50 -13.19 1.81
CA VAL A 136 10.56 -14.39 0.96
C VAL A 136 11.35 -15.48 1.67
N GLU A 137 10.92 -16.75 1.51
CA GLU A 137 11.63 -17.91 2.03
C GLU A 137 13.04 -17.96 1.43
N GLY A 138 14.05 -18.08 2.30
CA GLY A 138 15.47 -18.04 1.88
C GLY A 138 16.06 -16.64 1.67
N GLY A 139 15.28 -15.56 1.82
CA GLY A 139 15.79 -14.19 1.66
C GLY A 139 16.64 -13.74 2.85
N ASP A 140 16.04 -13.60 4.01
CA ASP A 140 16.76 -13.31 5.26
C ASP A 140 16.27 -14.26 6.36
N ASN A 141 17.16 -15.11 6.82
CA ASN A 141 16.88 -16.10 7.86
C ASN A 141 17.27 -15.60 9.27
N THR A 142 17.90 -14.45 9.39
CA THR A 142 18.33 -13.88 10.69
C THR A 142 17.19 -13.22 11.43
N ILE A 143 16.19 -12.74 10.71
CA ILE A 143 15.03 -12.03 11.26
C ILE A 143 13.97 -13.03 11.70
N LYS A 144 13.53 -12.91 12.97
CA LYS A 144 12.43 -13.73 13.53
C LYS A 144 11.13 -13.47 12.77
N GLN A 145 10.28 -14.50 12.66
CA GLN A 145 9.00 -14.44 11.93
C GLN A 145 8.10 -13.28 12.42
N SER A 146 7.91 -13.14 13.71
CA SER A 146 7.10 -12.04 14.28
C SER A 146 7.64 -10.64 13.91
N LYS A 147 8.96 -10.50 13.78
CA LYS A 147 9.57 -9.25 13.34
C LYS A 147 9.33 -9.00 11.84
N LYS A 148 9.34 -10.06 11.01
CA LYS A 148 8.99 -9.95 9.58
C LYS A 148 7.54 -9.50 9.40
N GLU A 149 6.62 -10.09 10.14
CA GLU A 149 5.20 -9.71 10.11
C GLU A 149 5.00 -8.25 10.52
N LEU A 150 5.65 -7.82 11.61
CA LEU A 150 5.60 -6.42 12.05
C LEU A 150 6.15 -5.47 10.98
N LEU A 151 7.31 -5.79 10.37
CA LEU A 151 7.91 -4.97 9.30
C LEU A 151 7.01 -4.92 8.06
N PHE A 152 6.30 -6.01 7.76
CA PHE A 152 5.36 -6.06 6.65
C PHE A 152 4.13 -5.17 6.90
N VAL A 153 3.56 -5.22 8.11
CA VAL A 153 2.47 -4.32 8.52
C VAL A 153 2.90 -2.86 8.42
N GLN A 154 4.07 -2.52 8.98
CA GLN A 154 4.62 -1.16 8.88
C GLN A 154 4.83 -0.70 7.43
N MET A 155 5.23 -1.60 6.54
CA MET A 155 5.34 -1.30 5.11
C MET A 155 3.96 -0.99 4.51
N LEU A 156 2.92 -1.79 4.81
CA LEU A 156 1.56 -1.56 4.33
C LEU A 156 0.99 -0.22 4.82
N GLU A 157 1.21 0.11 6.09
CA GLU A 157 0.75 1.36 6.71
C GLU A 157 1.46 2.61 6.15
N GLY A 158 2.66 2.44 5.61
CA GLY A 158 3.40 3.52 4.95
C GLY A 158 2.98 3.78 3.50
N LEU A 159 2.34 2.81 2.84
CA LEU A 159 1.88 2.90 1.45
C LEU A 159 0.49 3.55 1.38
N CYS A 160 0.11 4.09 0.22
CA CYS A 160 -1.28 4.44 -0.02
C CYS A 160 -2.17 3.18 -0.05
N ALA A 161 -3.45 3.35 0.22
CA ALA A 161 -4.40 2.25 0.35
C ALA A 161 -4.37 1.29 -0.84
N GLU A 162 -4.35 1.82 -2.06
CA GLU A 162 -4.38 1.03 -3.30
C GLU A 162 -3.08 0.23 -3.51
N GLU A 163 -1.92 0.79 -3.17
CA GLU A 163 -0.65 0.06 -3.25
C GLU A 163 -0.53 -1.00 -2.16
N ALA A 164 -1.01 -0.71 -0.94
CA ALA A 164 -1.06 -1.69 0.14
C ALA A 164 -1.93 -2.89 -0.26
N GLU A 165 -3.13 -2.65 -0.78
CA GLU A 165 -3.99 -3.71 -1.29
C GLU A 165 -3.39 -4.48 -2.49
N PHE A 166 -2.68 -3.77 -3.38
CA PHE A 166 -1.96 -4.41 -4.47
C PHE A 166 -0.87 -5.34 -3.92
N LEU A 167 -0.07 -4.90 -2.94
CA LEU A 167 0.97 -5.70 -2.33
C LEU A 167 0.40 -6.93 -1.59
N VAL A 168 -0.72 -6.78 -0.87
CA VAL A 168 -1.43 -7.91 -0.26
C VAL A 168 -1.88 -8.92 -1.33
N ALA A 169 -2.38 -8.47 -2.49
CA ALA A 169 -2.73 -9.34 -3.60
C ALA A 169 -1.50 -10.05 -4.22
N VAL A 170 -0.33 -9.40 -4.25
CA VAL A 170 0.96 -9.99 -4.66
C VAL A 170 1.35 -11.14 -3.73
N VAL A 171 1.36 -10.88 -2.42
CA VAL A 171 1.76 -11.88 -1.40
C VAL A 171 0.82 -13.08 -1.39
N ASN A 172 -0.48 -12.84 -1.54
CA ASN A 172 -1.49 -13.88 -1.63
C ASN A 172 -1.52 -14.60 -3.01
N LYS A 173 -0.72 -14.15 -3.99
CA LYS A 173 -0.74 -14.64 -5.39
C LYS A 173 -2.13 -14.55 -6.05
N LYS A 174 -2.91 -13.53 -5.70
CA LYS A 174 -4.28 -13.29 -6.16
C LYS A 174 -4.42 -12.05 -7.07
N ILE A 175 -3.33 -11.60 -7.70
CA ILE A 175 -3.36 -10.43 -8.61
C ILE A 175 -4.37 -10.63 -9.74
N ASN A 176 -4.38 -11.80 -10.37
CA ASN A 176 -5.29 -12.11 -11.47
C ASN A 176 -6.76 -12.11 -11.08
N THR A 177 -7.07 -12.37 -9.80
CA THR A 177 -8.43 -12.32 -9.26
C THR A 177 -8.88 -10.87 -9.05
N LYS A 178 -7.97 -10.02 -8.54
CA LYS A 178 -8.25 -8.60 -8.30
C LYS A 178 -8.24 -7.78 -9.59
N TYR A 179 -7.26 -8.05 -10.49
CA TYR A 179 -7.09 -7.33 -11.75
C TYR A 179 -7.23 -8.29 -12.93
N LYS A 180 -8.39 -8.25 -13.58
CA LYS A 180 -8.74 -9.17 -14.67
C LYS A 180 -7.77 -9.09 -15.85
N GLY A 181 -7.24 -10.24 -16.24
CA GLY A 181 -6.30 -10.34 -17.35
C GLY A 181 -4.86 -9.97 -17.03
N PHE A 182 -4.54 -9.68 -15.74
CA PHE A 182 -3.18 -9.55 -15.27
C PHE A 182 -2.65 -10.94 -14.89
N THR A 183 -2.16 -11.68 -15.87
CA THR A 183 -1.76 -13.08 -15.75
C THR A 183 -0.25 -13.29 -15.86
N ALA A 184 0.23 -14.42 -15.37
CA ALA A 184 1.64 -14.82 -15.51
C ALA A 184 2.11 -14.81 -16.97
N ASN A 185 1.29 -15.33 -17.90
CA ASN A 185 1.63 -15.36 -19.32
C ASN A 185 1.76 -13.96 -19.93
N LEU A 186 0.91 -13.02 -19.51
CA LEU A 186 1.03 -11.63 -19.94
C LEU A 186 2.36 -11.02 -19.49
N VAL A 187 2.77 -11.27 -18.24
CA VAL A 187 4.03 -10.76 -17.67
C VAL A 187 5.24 -11.37 -18.36
N LYS A 188 5.24 -12.71 -18.58
CA LYS A 188 6.31 -13.40 -19.31
C LYS A 188 6.50 -12.83 -20.72
N GLU A 189 5.41 -12.61 -21.44
CA GLU A 189 5.44 -12.05 -22.80
C GLU A 189 5.88 -10.58 -22.83
N ALA A 190 5.42 -9.78 -21.84
CA ALA A 190 5.79 -8.37 -21.76
C ALA A 190 7.30 -8.18 -21.60
N PHE A 191 7.92 -8.97 -20.72
CA PHE A 191 9.34 -8.85 -20.38
C PHE A 191 10.25 -9.87 -21.09
N ASN A 192 9.71 -10.64 -21.99
CA ASN A 192 10.42 -11.71 -22.70
C ASN A 192 11.07 -12.72 -21.73
N TRP A 193 10.30 -13.18 -20.76
CA TRP A 193 10.71 -14.16 -19.76
C TRP A 193 10.34 -15.60 -20.18
N ASP A 194 11.17 -16.55 -19.78
CA ASP A 194 10.88 -17.99 -19.87
C ASP A 194 9.93 -18.47 -18.75
N ASP A 195 9.71 -19.77 -18.65
CA ASP A 195 8.84 -20.35 -17.63
C ASP A 195 9.38 -20.17 -16.20
N ASN A 196 10.67 -19.98 -16.04
CA ASN A 196 11.33 -19.69 -14.76
C ASN A 196 11.39 -18.19 -14.44
N PHE A 197 10.65 -17.36 -15.17
CA PHE A 197 10.67 -15.90 -15.04
C PHE A 197 12.07 -15.29 -15.18
N MET A 198 12.88 -15.88 -16.04
CA MET A 198 14.19 -15.37 -16.43
C MET A 198 14.11 -14.71 -17.80
N LYS A 199 14.90 -13.67 -18.01
CA LYS A 199 14.96 -12.99 -19.31
C LYS A 199 15.58 -13.93 -20.33
N LYS A 200 14.86 -14.18 -21.44
CA LYS A 200 15.41 -14.92 -22.58
C LYS A 200 16.46 -14.06 -23.25
N GLU A 201 17.69 -14.53 -23.30
CA GLU A 201 18.72 -13.92 -24.12
C GLU A 201 18.42 -14.15 -25.61
N LYS A 202 18.35 -13.07 -26.38
CA LYS A 202 18.39 -13.18 -27.82
C LYS A 202 19.80 -13.64 -28.17
N ARG A 203 19.96 -14.92 -28.52
CA ARG A 203 21.22 -15.38 -29.14
C ARG A 203 21.46 -14.50 -30.37
N PRO A 204 22.64 -13.84 -30.50
CA PRO A 204 22.96 -13.15 -31.73
C PRO A 204 22.91 -14.20 -32.87
N SER A 205 22.07 -13.96 -33.85
CA SER A 205 22.10 -14.72 -35.09
C SER A 205 23.39 -14.36 -35.80
N PHE A 206 24.39 -15.23 -35.73
CA PHE A 206 25.55 -15.09 -36.58
C PHE A 206 25.07 -15.33 -38.01
N PRO A 207 25.30 -14.41 -38.95
CA PRO A 207 25.04 -14.70 -40.38
C PRO A 207 25.97 -15.83 -40.81
N VAL A 208 25.39 -16.86 -41.39
CA VAL A 208 26.09 -17.98 -42.05
C VAL A 208 26.68 -17.48 -43.36
#